data_4c68886582d42026d52b7d2820d8834f
#
_entry.id   4c68886582d42026d52b7d2820d8834f
#
_cell.length_a   1.000
_cell.length_b   1.000
_cell.length_c   1.000
_cell.angle_alpha   90.00
_cell.angle_beta   90.00
_cell.angle_gamma   90.00
#
_symmetry.space_group_name_H-M   'P 1'
#
loop_
_entity.id
_entity.type
_entity.pdbx_description
1 polymer ?
#
loop_
_entity_poly.entity_id
_entity_poly.type
_entity_poly.pdbx_seq_one_letter_code
_entity_poly.pdbx_strand_id
1 'polypeptide(L)'
;MISVRGVTKQFTGGDRTVTALEDIDLSIERGEFVSLLGPSGCGKSTLLRILADLTEPTSGTVSLNGKTPAASRLDRDYGMVFQQAGLFEWRTVQRNVELPLQVAGVDRSTRRAKAHEMLELVRLTDFSRHFPWQLSGGMQQRVAIARALSADPEILFMDEPLGALDEMNRERLQGELLRIWSDTRTTVVFVTHSISEAVFLSSRIVVMSARPGRIAASIDVDLPYPRTAATRTTEAFFAKVTEVRAALHGAPAEQAAR
;
A
#
# COMPACT_ATOMS: atom_id res chain seq x y z
N MET A 1 12.61 5.40 9.31
CA MET A 1 12.60 4.66 8.06
C MET A 1 12.04 5.46 6.89
N ILE A 2 10.77 5.84 6.86
CA ILE A 2 10.23 6.82 5.90
C ILE A 2 10.07 8.16 6.62
N SER A 3 10.56 9.24 6.02
CA SER A 3 10.41 10.61 6.55
C SER A 3 9.90 11.52 5.43
N VAL A 4 8.80 12.21 5.69
CA VAL A 4 8.18 13.22 4.82
C VAL A 4 8.15 14.51 5.62
N ARG A 5 8.64 15.61 5.05
CA ARG A 5 8.71 16.91 5.74
C ARG A 5 8.22 18.03 4.84
N GLY A 6 7.15 18.69 5.25
CA GLY A 6 6.56 19.84 4.58
C GLY A 6 6.18 19.60 3.13
N VAL A 7 5.81 18.36 2.77
CA VAL A 7 5.55 18.00 1.38
C VAL A 7 4.25 18.61 0.88
N THR A 8 4.38 19.42 -0.16
CA THR A 8 3.26 20.02 -0.89
C THR A 8 3.28 19.54 -2.34
N LYS A 9 2.12 19.23 -2.91
CA LYS A 9 1.97 18.90 -4.32
C LYS A 9 0.87 19.71 -4.97
N GLN A 10 1.27 20.45 -5.99
CA GLN A 10 0.37 21.21 -6.87
C GLN A 10 0.43 20.64 -8.29
N PHE A 11 -0.73 20.57 -8.92
CA PHE A 11 -0.86 20.25 -10.33
C PHE A 11 -1.36 21.49 -11.06
N THR A 12 -0.61 21.94 -12.08
CA THR A 12 -0.97 23.07 -12.93
C THR A 12 -1.42 22.54 -14.29
N GLY A 13 -2.65 22.89 -14.68
CA GLY A 13 -3.23 22.54 -15.98
C GLY A 13 -3.86 23.79 -16.61
N GLY A 14 -3.23 24.34 -17.62
CA GLY A 14 -3.63 25.65 -18.19
C GLY A 14 -3.61 26.74 -17.10
N ASP A 15 -4.69 27.50 -16.99
CA ASP A 15 -4.82 28.62 -16.03
C ASP A 15 -5.24 28.19 -14.61
N ARG A 16 -5.35 26.88 -14.35
CA ARG A 16 -5.80 26.37 -13.03
C ARG A 16 -4.69 25.62 -12.34
N THR A 17 -4.46 25.97 -11.06
CA THR A 17 -3.59 25.22 -10.14
C THR A 17 -4.46 24.55 -9.08
N VAL A 18 -4.27 23.25 -8.90
CA VAL A 18 -4.95 22.46 -7.87
C VAL A 18 -3.92 21.96 -6.87
N THR A 19 -4.06 22.34 -5.61
CA THR A 19 -3.23 21.80 -4.53
C THR A 19 -3.83 20.45 -4.10
N ALA A 20 -3.10 19.38 -4.38
CA ALA A 20 -3.50 18.02 -4.04
C ALA A 20 -3.09 17.64 -2.62
N LEU A 21 -1.89 18.05 -2.21
CA LEU A 21 -1.31 17.85 -0.89
C LEU A 21 -0.75 19.16 -0.37
N GLU A 22 -0.88 19.42 0.90
CA GLU A 22 -0.39 20.65 1.52
C GLU A 22 0.22 20.35 2.87
N ASP A 23 1.52 20.69 3.01
CA ASP A 23 2.29 20.63 4.25
C ASP A 23 2.19 19.27 4.96
N ILE A 24 2.56 18.20 4.25
CA ILE A 24 2.52 16.85 4.78
C ILE A 24 3.78 16.55 5.57
N ASP A 25 3.62 16.29 6.86
CA ASP A 25 4.64 15.77 7.75
C ASP A 25 4.28 14.36 8.21
N LEU A 26 5.10 13.36 7.88
CA LEU A 26 4.85 11.96 8.21
C LEU A 26 6.16 11.22 8.46
N SER A 27 6.23 10.48 9.55
CA SER A 27 7.29 9.51 9.82
C SER A 27 6.69 8.10 9.93
N ILE A 28 7.39 7.10 9.37
CA ILE A 28 6.99 5.68 9.46
C ILE A 28 8.23 4.89 9.87
N GLU A 29 8.10 4.10 10.92
CA GLU A 29 9.17 3.28 11.45
C GLU A 29 9.30 1.95 10.68
N ARG A 30 10.44 1.27 10.86
CA ARG A 30 10.68 -0.04 10.26
C ARG A 30 9.69 -1.08 10.80
N GLY A 31 9.11 -1.86 9.90
CA GLY A 31 8.18 -2.93 10.25
C GLY A 31 6.78 -2.47 10.62
N GLU A 32 6.47 -1.16 10.57
CA GLU A 32 5.10 -0.68 10.74
C GLU A 32 4.21 -1.08 9.54
N PHE A 33 2.95 -1.34 9.83
CA PHE A 33 1.89 -1.37 8.84
C PHE A 33 1.05 -0.10 8.99
N VAL A 34 1.25 0.88 8.13
CA VAL A 34 0.56 2.18 8.19
C VAL A 34 -0.48 2.28 7.09
N SER A 35 -1.74 2.54 7.46
CA SER A 35 -2.78 2.86 6.49
C SER A 35 -2.94 4.37 6.31
N LEU A 36 -2.99 4.83 5.06
CA LEU A 36 -3.43 6.16 4.67
C LEU A 36 -4.94 6.10 4.39
N LEU A 37 -5.75 6.72 5.23
CA LEU A 37 -7.21 6.72 5.16
C LEU A 37 -7.71 8.14 4.89
N GLY A 38 -8.75 8.27 4.09
CA GLY A 38 -9.38 9.57 3.81
C GLY A 38 -10.35 9.49 2.64
N PRO A 39 -11.13 10.55 2.38
CA PRO A 39 -12.11 10.58 1.30
C PRO A 39 -11.47 10.43 -0.08
N SER A 40 -12.27 10.06 -1.07
CA SER A 40 -11.80 9.95 -2.44
C SER A 40 -11.25 11.28 -2.95
N GLY A 41 -10.10 11.24 -3.60
CA GLY A 41 -9.45 12.44 -4.15
C GLY A 41 -8.75 13.35 -3.13
N CYS A 42 -8.57 12.93 -1.87
CA CYS A 42 -7.82 13.72 -0.87
C CYS A 42 -6.29 13.64 -1.02
N GLY A 43 -5.76 12.93 -1.99
CA GLY A 43 -4.31 12.90 -2.26
C GLY A 43 -3.55 11.67 -1.77
N LYS A 44 -4.20 10.64 -1.20
CA LYS A 44 -3.52 9.40 -0.71
C LYS A 44 -2.62 8.76 -1.76
N SER A 45 -3.17 8.47 -2.93
CA SER A 45 -2.40 7.89 -4.04
C SER A 45 -1.33 8.86 -4.57
N THR A 46 -1.57 10.18 -4.46
CA THR A 46 -0.56 11.20 -4.82
C THR A 46 0.62 11.13 -3.84
N LEU A 47 0.36 11.06 -2.54
CA LEU A 47 1.41 10.89 -1.54
C LEU A 47 2.18 9.59 -1.78
N LEU A 48 1.46 8.48 -1.98
CA LEU A 48 2.10 7.19 -2.26
C LEU A 48 2.99 7.23 -3.51
N ARG A 49 2.55 7.91 -4.59
CA ARG A 49 3.35 8.09 -5.81
C ARG A 49 4.57 8.98 -5.60
N ILE A 50 4.50 9.96 -4.70
CA ILE A 50 5.67 10.77 -4.33
C ILE A 50 6.67 9.91 -3.56
N LEU A 51 6.23 9.10 -2.59
CA LEU A 51 7.10 8.16 -1.89
C LEU A 51 7.79 7.19 -2.84
N ALA A 52 7.09 6.74 -3.88
CA ALA A 52 7.59 5.81 -4.89
C ALA A 52 8.35 6.49 -6.06
N ASP A 53 8.71 7.77 -5.97
CA ASP A 53 9.39 8.50 -7.07
C ASP A 53 8.67 8.39 -8.43
N LEU A 54 7.35 8.28 -8.42
CA LEU A 54 6.51 8.29 -9.62
C LEU A 54 5.95 9.69 -9.93
N THR A 55 6.08 10.61 -8.98
CA THR A 55 5.67 12.01 -9.09
C THR A 55 6.54 12.83 -8.15
N GLU A 56 7.11 13.92 -8.62
CA GLU A 56 7.90 14.83 -7.79
C GLU A 56 6.98 15.70 -6.90
N PRO A 57 7.36 16.00 -5.65
CA PRO A 57 6.69 17.01 -4.85
C PRO A 57 6.94 18.40 -5.45
N THR A 58 6.05 19.37 -5.21
CA THR A 58 6.28 20.78 -5.56
C THR A 58 7.22 21.45 -4.56
N SER A 59 7.13 21.09 -3.29
CA SER A 59 8.04 21.51 -2.22
C SER A 59 8.08 20.46 -1.12
N GLY A 60 9.02 20.62 -0.18
CA GLY A 60 9.26 19.68 0.90
C GLY A 60 10.25 18.58 0.52
N THR A 61 10.46 17.64 1.42
CA THR A 61 11.46 16.57 1.27
C THR A 61 10.90 15.21 1.67
N VAL A 62 11.37 14.17 0.97
CA VAL A 62 11.07 12.77 1.28
C VAL A 62 12.37 11.99 1.39
N SER A 63 12.44 11.13 2.40
CA SER A 63 13.56 10.20 2.57
C SER A 63 13.03 8.81 2.90
N LEU A 64 13.58 7.79 2.24
CA LEU A 64 13.34 6.37 2.45
C LEU A 64 14.66 5.73 2.89
N ASN A 65 14.74 5.21 4.11
CA ASN A 65 15.99 4.67 4.67
C ASN A 65 17.20 5.62 4.58
N GLY A 66 16.97 6.93 4.68
CA GLY A 66 18.02 7.94 4.53
C GLY A 66 18.40 8.28 3.09
N LYS A 67 17.78 7.64 2.08
CA LYS A 67 17.97 7.89 0.66
C LYS A 67 16.87 8.77 0.09
N THR A 68 17.12 9.40 -1.04
CA THR A 68 16.04 10.03 -1.84
C THR A 68 15.12 8.96 -2.44
N PRO A 69 13.84 9.27 -2.74
CA PRO A 69 12.95 8.34 -3.42
C PRO A 69 13.54 7.78 -4.73
N ALA A 70 14.22 8.63 -5.51
CA ALA A 70 14.88 8.23 -6.76
C ALA A 70 15.98 7.18 -6.51
N ALA A 71 16.83 7.37 -5.51
CA ALA A 71 17.87 6.40 -5.16
C ALA A 71 17.24 5.08 -4.69
N SER A 72 16.22 5.12 -3.82
CA SER A 72 15.51 3.93 -3.34
C SER A 72 14.83 3.17 -4.48
N ARG A 73 14.28 3.86 -5.49
CA ARG A 73 13.72 3.23 -6.68
C ARG A 73 14.79 2.50 -7.51
N LEU A 74 15.94 3.13 -7.72
CA LEU A 74 17.07 2.53 -8.45
C LEU A 74 17.65 1.31 -7.71
N ASP A 75 17.75 1.40 -6.39
CA ASP A 75 18.24 0.32 -5.52
C ASP A 75 17.17 -0.79 -5.29
N ARG A 76 15.92 -0.57 -5.70
CA ARG A 76 14.79 -1.49 -5.51
C ARG A 76 14.45 -1.74 -4.04
N ASP A 77 14.63 -0.74 -3.19
CA ASP A 77 14.36 -0.82 -1.75
C ASP A 77 12.87 -1.01 -1.45
N TYR A 78 11.99 -0.77 -2.41
CA TYR A 78 10.54 -0.92 -2.25
C TYR A 78 9.90 -1.75 -3.37
N GLY A 79 8.81 -2.45 -3.00
CA GLY A 79 7.84 -3.03 -3.92
C GLY A 79 6.58 -2.18 -4.02
N MET A 80 5.86 -2.27 -5.14
CA MET A 80 4.60 -1.56 -5.32
C MET A 80 3.49 -2.46 -5.85
N VAL A 81 2.32 -2.37 -5.23
CA VAL A 81 1.08 -3.05 -5.62
C VAL A 81 0.03 -2.01 -5.92
N PHE A 82 -0.55 -2.06 -7.10
CA PHE A 82 -1.59 -1.15 -7.56
C PHE A 82 -2.99 -1.75 -7.36
N GLN A 83 -4.01 -0.93 -7.46
CA GLN A 83 -5.41 -1.34 -7.41
C GLN A 83 -5.74 -2.40 -8.47
N GLN A 84 -5.25 -2.21 -9.69
CA GLN A 84 -5.23 -3.26 -10.70
C GLN A 84 -3.91 -4.04 -10.58
N ALA A 85 -3.98 -5.36 -10.62
CA ALA A 85 -2.80 -6.22 -10.43
C ALA A 85 -1.66 -5.93 -11.43
N GLY A 86 -1.98 -5.40 -12.61
CA GLY A 86 -1.02 -4.97 -13.63
C GLY A 86 -0.06 -6.11 -14.03
N LEU A 87 -0.60 -7.32 -14.16
CA LEU A 87 0.17 -8.47 -14.62
C LEU A 87 0.30 -8.44 -16.14
N PHE A 88 1.44 -8.91 -16.63
CA PHE A 88 1.61 -9.07 -18.08
C PHE A 88 0.85 -10.30 -18.54
N GLU A 89 -0.19 -10.10 -19.35
CA GLU A 89 -1.11 -11.13 -19.84
C GLU A 89 -0.41 -12.21 -20.67
N TRP A 90 0.69 -11.86 -21.36
CA TRP A 90 1.51 -12.77 -22.18
C TRP A 90 2.56 -13.54 -21.39
N ARG A 91 2.62 -13.35 -20.07
CA ARG A 91 3.53 -14.05 -19.16
C ARG A 91 2.75 -14.95 -18.22
N THR A 92 3.32 -16.12 -17.94
CA THR A 92 2.75 -16.97 -16.89
C THR A 92 2.85 -16.29 -15.52
N VAL A 93 2.10 -16.78 -14.55
CA VAL A 93 2.13 -16.36 -13.15
C VAL A 93 3.56 -16.33 -12.62
N GLN A 94 4.29 -17.45 -12.74
CA GLN A 94 5.70 -17.52 -12.32
C GLN A 94 6.55 -16.45 -13.02
N ARG A 95 6.42 -16.28 -14.32
CA ARG A 95 7.21 -15.28 -15.07
C ARG A 95 6.85 -13.84 -14.72
N ASN A 96 5.62 -13.58 -14.26
CA ASN A 96 5.24 -12.28 -13.70
C ASN A 96 5.98 -12.03 -12.38
N VAL A 97 6.06 -13.03 -11.49
CA VAL A 97 6.79 -12.91 -10.21
C VAL A 97 8.31 -12.82 -10.42
N GLU A 98 8.86 -13.52 -11.42
CA GLU A 98 10.29 -13.43 -11.78
C GLU A 98 10.71 -12.05 -12.32
N LEU A 99 9.78 -11.22 -12.76
CA LEU A 99 10.06 -10.01 -13.54
C LEU A 99 11.01 -9.02 -12.83
N PRO A 100 10.82 -8.63 -11.56
CA PRO A 100 11.72 -7.69 -10.89
C PRO A 100 13.17 -8.21 -10.85
N LEU A 101 13.34 -9.49 -10.58
CA LEU A 101 14.66 -10.16 -10.55
C LEU A 101 15.26 -10.30 -11.95
N GLN A 102 14.42 -10.49 -12.97
CA GLN A 102 14.88 -10.54 -14.37
C GLN A 102 15.43 -9.18 -14.80
N VAL A 103 14.74 -8.09 -14.44
CA VAL A 103 15.19 -6.70 -14.71
C VAL A 103 16.45 -6.37 -13.91
N ALA A 104 16.61 -6.98 -12.72
CA ALA A 104 17.81 -6.86 -11.90
C ALA A 104 19.03 -7.65 -12.45
N GLY A 105 18.86 -8.42 -13.53
CA GLY A 105 19.94 -9.24 -14.09
C GLY A 105 20.25 -10.53 -13.32
N VAL A 106 19.39 -10.92 -12.36
CA VAL A 106 19.56 -12.17 -11.59
C VAL A 106 19.46 -13.36 -12.53
N ASP A 107 20.29 -14.36 -12.33
CA ASP A 107 20.31 -15.59 -13.12
C ASP A 107 18.98 -16.35 -13.07
N ARG A 108 18.74 -17.21 -14.08
CA ARG A 108 17.46 -17.89 -14.26
C ARG A 108 17.12 -18.87 -13.15
N SER A 109 18.11 -19.55 -12.58
CA SER A 109 17.90 -20.55 -11.52
C SER A 109 17.46 -19.86 -10.24
N THR A 110 18.18 -18.83 -9.82
CA THR A 110 17.91 -18.05 -8.61
C THR A 110 16.54 -17.38 -8.67
N ARG A 111 16.19 -16.67 -9.78
CA ARG A 111 14.89 -16.03 -9.89
C ARG A 111 13.71 -17.01 -9.93
N ARG A 112 13.92 -18.23 -10.49
CA ARG A 112 12.90 -19.29 -10.46
C ARG A 112 12.66 -19.82 -9.04
N ALA A 113 13.73 -20.07 -8.29
CA ALA A 113 13.65 -20.49 -6.90
C ALA A 113 12.90 -19.44 -6.05
N LYS A 114 13.27 -18.16 -6.20
CA LYS A 114 12.63 -17.06 -5.50
C LYS A 114 11.15 -16.88 -5.90
N ALA A 115 10.84 -17.00 -7.18
CA ALA A 115 9.46 -16.94 -7.62
C ALA A 115 8.60 -18.08 -7.06
N HIS A 116 9.18 -19.28 -6.94
CA HIS A 116 8.50 -20.42 -6.31
C HIS A 116 8.22 -20.14 -4.83
N GLU A 117 9.23 -19.68 -4.07
CA GLU A 117 9.07 -19.26 -2.67
C GLU A 117 7.96 -18.22 -2.50
N MET A 118 7.93 -17.19 -3.35
CA MET A 118 6.90 -16.16 -3.29
C MET A 118 5.51 -16.69 -3.66
N LEU A 119 5.42 -17.64 -4.59
CA LEU A 119 4.15 -18.30 -4.93
C LEU A 119 3.67 -19.23 -3.81
N GLU A 120 4.54 -19.88 -3.08
CA GLU A 120 4.20 -20.61 -1.86
C GLU A 120 3.66 -19.66 -0.79
N LEU A 121 4.34 -18.54 -0.56
CA LEU A 121 3.92 -17.51 0.40
C LEU A 121 2.48 -17.06 0.16
N VAL A 122 2.07 -16.89 -1.10
CA VAL A 122 0.72 -16.47 -1.48
C VAL A 122 -0.22 -17.64 -1.83
N ARG A 123 0.21 -18.89 -1.64
CA ARG A 123 -0.54 -20.14 -1.88
C ARG A 123 -1.06 -20.28 -3.32
N LEU A 124 -0.19 -20.01 -4.29
CA LEU A 124 -0.48 -20.09 -5.73
C LEU A 124 0.53 -20.93 -6.52
N THR A 125 1.25 -21.85 -5.88
CA THR A 125 2.26 -22.71 -6.51
C THR A 125 1.66 -23.53 -7.67
N ASP A 126 0.46 -24.08 -7.47
CA ASP A 126 -0.22 -24.91 -8.47
C ASP A 126 -0.60 -24.12 -9.75
N PHE A 127 -0.71 -22.79 -9.62
CA PHE A 127 -1.04 -21.87 -10.71
C PHE A 127 0.19 -21.26 -11.40
N SER A 128 1.41 -21.69 -11.07
CA SER A 128 2.65 -21.11 -11.55
C SER A 128 2.78 -21.04 -13.08
N ARG A 129 2.19 -22.02 -13.80
CA ARG A 129 2.20 -22.11 -15.26
C ARG A 129 0.99 -21.46 -15.93
N HIS A 130 -0.02 -21.04 -15.16
CA HIS A 130 -1.21 -20.37 -15.68
C HIS A 130 -0.88 -18.94 -16.12
N PHE A 131 -1.76 -18.38 -16.95
CA PHE A 131 -1.71 -16.99 -17.37
C PHE A 131 -2.68 -16.15 -16.53
N PRO A 132 -2.49 -14.82 -16.42
CA PRO A 132 -3.34 -13.94 -15.60
C PRO A 132 -4.83 -14.09 -15.87
N TRP A 133 -5.25 -14.16 -17.11
CA TRP A 133 -6.66 -14.31 -17.53
C TRP A 133 -7.33 -15.63 -17.08
N GLN A 134 -6.56 -16.61 -16.62
CA GLN A 134 -7.06 -17.86 -16.04
C GLN A 134 -7.30 -17.78 -14.53
N LEU A 135 -6.99 -16.63 -13.91
CA LEU A 135 -7.05 -16.41 -12.47
C LEU A 135 -8.22 -15.50 -12.09
N SER A 136 -8.80 -15.73 -10.90
CA SER A 136 -9.72 -14.76 -10.31
C SER A 136 -8.99 -13.44 -9.96
N GLY A 137 -9.72 -12.33 -9.82
CA GLY A 137 -9.13 -11.04 -9.45
C GLY A 137 -8.32 -11.09 -8.14
N GLY A 138 -8.81 -11.82 -7.13
CA GLY A 138 -8.08 -12.01 -5.88
C GLY A 138 -6.81 -12.85 -6.06
N MET A 139 -6.80 -13.83 -6.97
CA MET A 139 -5.58 -14.57 -7.30
C MET A 139 -4.58 -13.67 -8.04
N GLN A 140 -5.03 -12.87 -8.98
CA GLN A 140 -4.17 -11.91 -9.69
C GLN A 140 -3.54 -10.91 -8.71
N GLN A 141 -4.31 -10.43 -7.73
CA GLN A 141 -3.79 -9.52 -6.70
C GLN A 141 -2.72 -10.20 -5.83
N ARG A 142 -2.90 -11.46 -5.46
CA ARG A 142 -1.88 -12.24 -4.75
C ARG A 142 -0.60 -12.42 -5.58
N VAL A 143 -0.72 -12.64 -6.88
CA VAL A 143 0.44 -12.66 -7.79
C VAL A 143 1.15 -11.31 -7.83
N ALA A 144 0.40 -10.20 -7.86
CA ALA A 144 0.99 -8.85 -7.82
C ALA A 144 1.76 -8.61 -6.51
N ILE A 145 1.24 -9.08 -5.37
CA ILE A 145 1.93 -9.02 -4.07
C ILE A 145 3.21 -9.88 -4.10
N ALA A 146 3.12 -11.13 -4.57
CA ALA A 146 4.27 -12.01 -4.72
C ALA A 146 5.35 -11.39 -5.62
N ARG A 147 4.95 -10.75 -6.72
CA ARG A 147 5.85 -10.01 -7.60
C ARG A 147 6.52 -8.84 -6.88
N ALA A 148 5.76 -8.06 -6.13
CA ALA A 148 6.29 -6.91 -5.40
C ALA A 148 7.31 -7.32 -4.31
N LEU A 149 7.09 -8.48 -3.67
CA LEU A 149 7.97 -9.04 -2.64
C LEU A 149 9.18 -9.81 -3.18
N SER A 150 9.19 -10.18 -4.48
CA SER A 150 10.21 -11.08 -5.04
C SER A 150 11.64 -10.54 -4.97
N ALA A 151 11.80 -9.22 -4.89
CA ALA A 151 13.11 -8.57 -4.76
C ALA A 151 13.51 -8.31 -3.29
N ASP A 152 12.83 -8.91 -2.31
CA ASP A 152 13.02 -8.71 -0.87
C ASP A 152 13.04 -7.24 -0.44
N PRO A 153 12.03 -6.43 -0.83
CA PRO A 153 12.02 -5.01 -0.53
C PRO A 153 11.83 -4.76 0.97
N GLU A 154 12.45 -3.70 1.49
CA GLU A 154 12.25 -3.27 2.88
C GLU A 154 10.92 -2.54 3.08
N ILE A 155 10.34 -1.99 2.00
CA ILE A 155 9.10 -1.22 1.99
C ILE A 155 8.15 -1.80 0.95
N LEU A 156 6.86 -1.87 1.29
CA LEU A 156 5.80 -2.26 0.37
C LEU A 156 4.74 -1.17 0.30
N PHE A 157 4.61 -0.55 -0.84
CA PHE A 157 3.56 0.42 -1.15
C PHE A 157 2.36 -0.27 -1.77
N MET A 158 1.15 -0.01 -1.26
CA MET A 158 -0.09 -0.60 -1.76
C MET A 158 -1.15 0.49 -2.00
N ASP A 159 -1.55 0.70 -3.25
CA ASP A 159 -2.56 1.69 -3.65
C ASP A 159 -3.91 1.00 -3.88
N GLU A 160 -4.79 1.03 -2.87
CA GLU A 160 -6.13 0.41 -2.86
C GLU A 160 -6.15 -1.04 -3.40
N PRO A 161 -5.26 -1.94 -2.95
CA PRO A 161 -5.06 -3.26 -3.57
C PRO A 161 -6.27 -4.20 -3.44
N LEU A 162 -7.23 -3.88 -2.57
CA LEU A 162 -8.40 -4.71 -2.29
C LEU A 162 -9.69 -4.11 -2.89
N GLY A 163 -9.61 -2.93 -3.52
CA GLY A 163 -10.78 -2.16 -3.96
C GLY A 163 -11.65 -2.86 -5.02
N ALA A 164 -11.06 -3.72 -5.85
CA ALA A 164 -11.76 -4.43 -6.92
C ALA A 164 -12.35 -5.79 -6.50
N LEU A 165 -12.24 -6.18 -5.21
CA LEU A 165 -12.66 -7.47 -4.72
C LEU A 165 -14.04 -7.42 -4.05
N ASP A 166 -14.82 -8.50 -4.21
CA ASP A 166 -16.00 -8.72 -3.40
C ASP A 166 -15.62 -8.93 -1.91
N GLU A 167 -16.60 -8.79 -1.01
CA GLU A 167 -16.36 -8.76 0.43
C GLU A 167 -15.68 -10.04 0.95
N MET A 168 -16.14 -11.23 0.52
CA MET A 168 -15.58 -12.50 1.01
C MET A 168 -14.11 -12.67 0.58
N ASN A 169 -13.79 -12.36 -0.68
CA ASN A 169 -12.42 -12.42 -1.19
C ASN A 169 -11.54 -11.33 -0.55
N ARG A 170 -12.10 -10.16 -0.26
CA ARG A 170 -11.43 -9.06 0.42
C ARG A 170 -11.01 -9.47 1.84
N GLU A 171 -11.92 -9.99 2.65
CA GLU A 171 -11.62 -10.45 4.02
C GLU A 171 -10.57 -11.57 4.04
N ARG A 172 -10.69 -12.53 3.13
CA ARG A 172 -9.71 -13.60 2.99
C ARG A 172 -8.31 -13.04 2.66
N LEU A 173 -8.23 -12.10 1.72
CA LEU A 173 -6.95 -11.53 1.30
C LEU A 173 -6.34 -10.64 2.40
N GLN A 174 -7.16 -9.96 3.21
CA GLN A 174 -6.68 -9.22 4.38
C GLN A 174 -5.99 -10.15 5.40
N GLY A 175 -6.57 -11.31 5.68
CA GLY A 175 -5.94 -12.32 6.55
C GLY A 175 -4.61 -12.83 5.97
N GLU A 176 -4.55 -13.05 4.65
CA GLU A 176 -3.31 -13.45 3.97
C GLU A 176 -2.25 -12.33 3.99
N LEU A 177 -2.64 -11.07 3.82
CA LEU A 177 -1.73 -9.93 3.93
C LEU A 177 -1.12 -9.80 5.32
N LEU A 178 -1.91 -9.96 6.37
CA LEU A 178 -1.39 -9.94 7.75
C LEU A 178 -0.40 -11.07 8.01
N ARG A 179 -0.69 -12.27 7.49
CA ARG A 179 0.24 -13.41 7.59
C ARG A 179 1.56 -13.09 6.88
N ILE A 180 1.49 -12.63 5.62
CA ILE A 180 2.67 -12.24 4.83
C ILE A 180 3.48 -11.16 5.56
N TRP A 181 2.81 -10.13 6.06
CA TRP A 181 3.47 -9.06 6.83
C TRP A 181 4.12 -9.60 8.12
N SER A 182 3.45 -10.49 8.84
CA SER A 182 4.00 -11.12 10.05
C SER A 182 5.27 -11.92 9.74
N ASP A 183 5.29 -12.61 8.60
CA ASP A 183 6.41 -13.47 8.18
C ASP A 183 7.59 -12.63 7.65
N THR A 184 7.32 -11.55 6.90
CA THR A 184 8.36 -10.75 6.22
C THR A 184 8.84 -9.55 7.04
N ARG A 185 8.02 -9.03 7.95
CA ARG A 185 8.27 -7.78 8.70
C ARG A 185 8.61 -6.58 7.80
N THR A 186 8.16 -6.61 6.56
CA THR A 186 8.29 -5.50 5.61
C THR A 186 7.50 -4.29 6.10
N THR A 187 8.04 -3.09 5.96
CA THR A 187 7.30 -1.85 6.27
C THR A 187 6.23 -1.63 5.20
N VAL A 188 4.97 -1.45 5.60
CA VAL A 188 3.85 -1.32 4.65
C VAL A 188 3.22 0.06 4.73
N VAL A 189 3.02 0.70 3.58
CA VAL A 189 2.16 1.88 3.41
C VAL A 189 0.98 1.47 2.54
N PHE A 190 -0.19 1.45 3.14
CA PHE A 190 -1.41 0.91 2.57
C PHE A 190 -2.45 2.02 2.37
N VAL A 191 -2.85 2.28 1.15
CA VAL A 191 -3.92 3.23 0.84
C VAL A 191 -5.26 2.50 0.81
N THR A 192 -6.22 3.01 1.55
CA THR A 192 -7.60 2.52 1.52
C THR A 192 -8.60 3.65 1.82
N HIS A 193 -9.86 3.42 1.46
CA HIS A 193 -11.01 4.24 1.88
C HIS A 193 -11.90 3.50 2.90
N SER A 194 -11.56 2.26 3.24
CA SER A 194 -12.31 1.44 4.19
C SER A 194 -11.73 1.54 5.60
N ILE A 195 -12.54 2.04 6.54
CA ILE A 195 -12.15 2.14 7.95
C ILE A 195 -11.89 0.75 8.54
N SER A 196 -12.75 -0.22 8.24
CA SER A 196 -12.60 -1.58 8.77
C SER A 196 -11.34 -2.28 8.28
N GLU A 197 -10.93 -2.04 7.01
CA GLU A 197 -9.65 -2.53 6.48
C GLU A 197 -8.48 -1.91 7.23
N ALA A 198 -8.47 -0.57 7.36
CA ALA A 198 -7.40 0.13 8.05
C ALA A 198 -7.25 -0.35 9.49
N VAL A 199 -8.34 -0.48 10.24
CA VAL A 199 -8.31 -0.99 11.62
C VAL A 199 -7.87 -2.45 11.69
N PHE A 200 -8.30 -3.28 10.74
CA PHE A 200 -7.94 -4.70 10.75
C PHE A 200 -6.48 -4.96 10.40
N LEU A 201 -5.91 -4.19 9.47
CA LEU A 201 -4.57 -4.44 8.94
C LEU A 201 -3.47 -3.70 9.70
N SER A 202 -3.71 -2.45 10.11
CA SER A 202 -2.63 -1.53 10.45
C SER A 202 -2.23 -1.56 11.91
N SER A 203 -0.95 -1.28 12.17
CA SER A 203 -0.47 -0.86 13.50
C SER A 203 -0.79 0.61 13.78
N ARG A 204 -0.89 1.45 12.70
CA ARG A 204 -1.22 2.87 12.79
C ARG A 204 -2.00 3.34 11.58
N ILE A 205 -2.95 4.24 11.79
CA ILE A 205 -3.79 4.83 10.75
C ILE A 205 -3.52 6.33 10.68
N VAL A 206 -3.17 6.82 9.50
CA VAL A 206 -3.02 8.23 9.19
C VAL A 206 -4.27 8.69 8.45
N VAL A 207 -5.05 9.56 9.08
CA VAL A 207 -6.27 10.13 8.51
C VAL A 207 -5.93 11.40 7.76
N MET A 208 -6.35 11.47 6.49
CA MET A 208 -6.14 12.63 5.63
C MET A 208 -7.44 13.41 5.44
N SER A 209 -7.34 14.74 5.46
CA SER A 209 -8.47 15.66 5.19
C SER A 209 -8.87 15.64 3.71
N ALA A 210 -10.03 16.23 3.39
CA ALA A 210 -10.40 16.57 2.02
C ALA A 210 -9.40 17.59 1.40
N ARG A 211 -9.56 17.87 0.08
CA ARG A 211 -8.66 18.80 -0.64
C ARG A 211 -8.58 20.20 -0.02
N PRO A 212 -7.35 20.74 0.16
CA PRO A 212 -6.06 20.07 -0.01
C PRO A 212 -5.87 18.98 1.03
N GLY A 213 -5.23 17.85 0.60
CA GLY A 213 -4.95 16.77 1.52
C GLY A 213 -3.91 17.19 2.56
N ARG A 214 -4.27 17.10 3.83
CA ARG A 214 -3.39 17.32 5.00
C ARG A 214 -3.54 16.15 5.94
N ILE A 215 -2.58 15.91 6.81
CA ILE A 215 -2.74 14.94 7.90
C ILE A 215 -3.64 15.56 8.97
N ALA A 216 -4.82 14.96 9.15
CA ALA A 216 -5.79 15.39 10.14
C ALA A 216 -5.61 14.71 11.49
N ALA A 217 -5.22 13.41 11.48
CA ALA A 217 -4.94 12.64 12.70
C ALA A 217 -4.00 11.47 12.41
N SER A 218 -3.31 11.01 13.45
CA SER A 218 -2.57 9.75 13.47
C SER A 218 -3.06 8.93 14.66
N ILE A 219 -3.53 7.71 14.41
CA ILE A 219 -4.21 6.87 15.40
C ILE A 219 -3.49 5.52 15.46
N ASP A 220 -2.96 5.19 16.62
CA ASP A 220 -2.38 3.87 16.87
C ASP A 220 -3.47 2.82 17.03
N VAL A 221 -3.24 1.64 16.44
CA VAL A 221 -4.16 0.51 16.51
C VAL A 221 -3.55 -0.56 17.42
N ASP A 222 -3.91 -0.51 18.67
CA ASP A 222 -3.42 -1.34 19.77
C ASP A 222 -4.10 -2.73 19.87
N LEU A 223 -4.79 -3.15 18.81
CA LEU A 223 -5.34 -4.49 18.71
C LEU A 223 -4.22 -5.53 18.55
N PRO A 224 -4.23 -6.61 19.36
CA PRO A 224 -3.15 -7.61 19.32
C PRO A 224 -3.11 -8.36 17.98
N TYR A 225 -1.92 -8.81 17.59
CA TYR A 225 -1.71 -9.76 16.51
C TYR A 225 -1.50 -11.18 17.09
N PRO A 226 -1.89 -12.27 16.37
CA PRO A 226 -2.49 -12.26 15.03
C PRO A 226 -3.98 -11.86 15.06
N ARG A 227 -4.40 -11.04 14.12
CA ARG A 227 -5.81 -10.66 13.95
C ARG A 227 -6.49 -11.67 13.03
N THR A 228 -7.67 -12.12 13.43
CA THR A 228 -8.47 -13.11 12.71
C THR A 228 -9.90 -12.60 12.47
N ALA A 229 -10.74 -13.39 11.81
CA ALA A 229 -12.15 -13.05 11.65
C ALA A 229 -12.84 -12.76 13.02
N ALA A 230 -12.46 -13.47 14.09
CA ALA A 230 -12.99 -13.23 15.43
C ALA A 230 -12.60 -11.84 15.99
N THR A 231 -11.46 -11.28 15.58
CA THR A 231 -11.06 -9.92 15.99
C THR A 231 -12.09 -8.87 15.56
N ARG A 232 -12.74 -9.06 14.41
CA ARG A 232 -13.74 -8.13 13.85
C ARG A 232 -15.03 -8.05 14.66
N THR A 233 -15.31 -9.04 15.48
CA THR A 233 -16.52 -9.10 16.33
C THR A 233 -16.26 -8.65 17.77
N THR A 234 -15.04 -8.20 18.08
CA THR A 234 -14.69 -7.73 19.43
C THR A 234 -15.13 -6.29 19.66
N GLU A 235 -15.48 -5.98 20.91
CA GLU A 235 -15.80 -4.61 21.33
C GLU A 235 -14.62 -3.64 21.06
N ALA A 236 -13.39 -4.08 21.29
CA ALA A 236 -12.18 -3.29 21.03
C ALA A 236 -12.05 -2.91 19.55
N PHE A 237 -12.39 -3.82 18.63
CA PHE A 237 -12.39 -3.51 17.19
C PHE A 237 -13.45 -2.46 16.85
N PHE A 238 -14.68 -2.60 17.35
CA PHE A 238 -15.75 -1.63 17.12
C PHE A 238 -15.43 -0.26 17.72
N ALA A 239 -14.84 -0.22 18.91
CA ALA A 239 -14.40 1.01 19.55
C ALA A 239 -13.36 1.74 18.66
N LYS A 240 -12.35 1.00 18.15
CA LYS A 240 -11.32 1.59 17.27
C LYS A 240 -11.90 2.05 15.92
N VAL A 241 -12.83 1.31 15.33
CA VAL A 241 -13.56 1.74 14.12
C VAL A 241 -14.33 3.04 14.37
N THR A 242 -14.94 3.18 15.54
CA THR A 242 -15.70 4.40 15.93
C THR A 242 -14.76 5.58 16.12
N GLU A 243 -13.61 5.38 16.78
CA GLU A 243 -12.56 6.40 16.95
C GLU A 243 -12.06 6.92 15.60
N VAL A 244 -11.69 6.02 14.69
CA VAL A 244 -11.19 6.37 13.35
C VAL A 244 -12.28 7.07 12.53
N ARG A 245 -13.53 6.63 12.65
CA ARG A 245 -14.66 7.28 11.98
C ARG A 245 -14.87 8.73 12.49
N ALA A 246 -14.79 8.94 13.79
CA ALA A 246 -14.90 10.27 14.38
C ALA A 246 -13.80 11.21 13.87
N ALA A 247 -12.54 10.71 13.80
CA ALA A 247 -11.42 11.49 13.26
C ALA A 247 -11.61 11.83 11.77
N LEU A 248 -12.15 10.90 10.98
CA LEU A 248 -12.42 11.13 9.56
C LEU A 248 -13.51 12.18 9.33
N HIS A 249 -14.56 12.22 10.16
CA HIS A 249 -15.64 13.22 10.08
C HIS A 249 -15.29 14.54 10.73
N GLY A 250 -14.39 14.55 11.72
CA GLY A 250 -13.90 15.76 12.38
C GLY A 250 -12.80 16.49 11.60
N ALA A 251 -12.23 15.86 10.56
CA ALA A 251 -11.28 16.52 9.67
C ALA A 251 -12.01 17.66 8.90
N PRO A 252 -11.59 18.93 9.02
CA PRO A 252 -12.30 20.06 8.43
C PRO A 252 -12.42 19.89 6.92
N ALA A 253 -13.63 19.73 6.44
CA ALA A 253 -13.96 19.94 5.04
C ALA A 253 -14.01 21.45 4.84
N GLU A 254 -12.95 22.07 4.33
CA GLU A 254 -13.06 23.40 3.77
C GLU A 254 -14.09 23.34 2.65
N GLN A 255 -15.15 24.12 2.83
CA GLN A 255 -16.27 24.24 1.90
C GLN A 255 -15.70 24.47 0.51
N ALA A 256 -16.06 23.60 -0.43
CA ALA A 256 -15.81 23.81 -1.85
C ALA A 256 -16.42 25.20 -2.20
N ALA A 257 -15.58 26.21 -2.28
CA ALA A 257 -15.97 27.53 -2.78
C ALA A 257 -16.46 27.36 -4.22
N ARG A 258 -17.66 27.80 -4.43
CA ARG A 258 -18.48 27.85 -5.65
C ARG A 258 -17.73 28.34 -6.90
#